data_993221ccde29eb1dc6b0f402bf47e6d8
#
_entry.id   993221ccde29eb1dc6b0f402bf47e6d8
#
_cell.length_a   1.000
_cell.length_b   1.000
_cell.length_c   1.000
_cell.angle_alpha   90.00
_cell.angle_beta   90.00
_cell.angle_gamma   90.00
#
_symmetry.space_group_name_H-M   'P 1'
#
loop_
_entity.id
_entity.type
_entity.pdbx_description
1 polymer ?
#
loop_
_entity_poly.entity_id
_entity_poly.type
_entity_poly.pdbx_seq_one_letter_code
_entity_poly.pdbx_strand_id
1 'polypeptide(L)'
;MKLSKYFDLEEFLVSESAARLGISNIPASGIHLRLERLAETMDEVRELLGHPVIITSGYRSEALNRAVGGVKTSDHVKGLAADFICPRFGPPAVVCQAIRDSQIQFRQLINEFNKWTHIAIPLSPDDTGREVLSTFTPGIYVPGLPIHA
;
A
#
# COMPACT_ATOMS: atom_id res chain seq x y z
N MET A 1 -12.09 -10.43 10.53
CA MET A 1 -13.07 -10.57 9.44
C MET A 1 -12.34 -10.63 8.10
N LYS A 2 -12.63 -11.65 7.35
CA LYS A 2 -11.96 -11.85 6.06
C LYS A 2 -12.47 -10.87 5.01
N LEU A 3 -11.55 -10.14 4.35
CA LEU A 3 -11.90 -9.21 3.27
C LEU A 3 -11.80 -9.85 1.90
N SER A 4 -10.83 -10.75 1.72
CA SER A 4 -10.54 -11.36 0.42
C SER A 4 -9.96 -12.74 0.64
N LYS A 5 -9.50 -13.40 -0.43
CA LYS A 5 -8.96 -14.75 -0.36
C LYS A 5 -7.80 -14.87 0.64
N TYR A 6 -6.89 -13.89 0.67
CA TYR A 6 -5.66 -13.98 1.46
C TYR A 6 -5.60 -13.00 2.63
N PHE A 7 -6.50 -12.02 2.72
CA PHE A 7 -6.35 -10.93 3.67
C PHE A 7 -7.57 -10.74 4.57
N ASP A 8 -7.29 -10.46 5.84
CA ASP A 8 -8.29 -10.07 6.83
C ASP A 8 -8.32 -8.55 6.99
N LEU A 9 -9.46 -8.01 7.37
CA LEU A 9 -9.64 -6.57 7.61
C LEU A 9 -8.60 -6.03 8.59
N GLU A 10 -8.33 -6.78 9.64
CA GLU A 10 -7.40 -6.37 10.69
C GLU A 10 -6.00 -6.07 10.16
N GLU A 11 -5.56 -6.76 9.12
CA GLU A 11 -4.23 -6.53 8.52
C GLU A 11 -4.10 -5.10 7.94
N PHE A 12 -5.22 -4.50 7.52
CA PHE A 12 -5.24 -3.14 6.97
C PHE A 12 -5.51 -2.07 8.02
N LEU A 13 -5.86 -2.44 9.24
CA LEU A 13 -6.20 -1.52 10.32
C LEU A 13 -5.17 -1.46 11.43
N VAL A 14 -4.35 -2.49 11.59
CA VAL A 14 -3.34 -2.54 12.65
C VAL A 14 -2.31 -1.43 12.43
N SER A 15 -2.03 -0.69 13.50
CA SER A 15 -1.04 0.37 13.49
C SER A 15 -0.38 0.44 14.86
N GLU A 16 0.93 0.24 14.91
CA GLU A 16 1.71 0.40 16.12
C GLU A 16 1.62 1.85 16.63
N SER A 17 1.66 2.81 15.71
CA SER A 17 1.55 4.24 16.08
C SER A 17 0.19 4.56 16.67
N ALA A 18 -0.89 4.01 16.11
CA ALA A 18 -2.23 4.23 16.67
C ALA A 18 -2.33 3.68 18.10
N ALA A 19 -1.83 2.48 18.33
CA ALA A 19 -1.85 1.85 19.65
C ALA A 19 -1.00 2.66 20.65
N ARG A 20 0.22 3.04 20.26
CA ARG A 20 1.13 3.79 21.12
C ARG A 20 0.60 5.17 21.49
N LEU A 21 -0.03 5.84 20.53
CA LEU A 21 -0.54 7.21 20.72
C LEU A 21 -1.98 7.27 21.23
N GLY A 22 -2.64 6.10 21.34
CA GLY A 22 -4.04 6.04 21.76
C GLY A 22 -5.01 6.64 20.75
N ILE A 23 -4.68 6.59 19.46
CA ILE A 23 -5.49 7.14 18.38
C ILE A 23 -6.33 6.04 17.76
N SER A 24 -7.64 6.29 17.60
CA SER A 24 -8.52 5.34 16.92
C SER A 24 -8.20 5.25 15.44
N ASN A 25 -8.17 4.02 14.92
CA ASN A 25 -8.01 3.75 13.50
C ASN A 25 -9.21 2.98 12.94
N ILE A 26 -10.39 3.23 13.48
CA ILE A 26 -11.64 2.65 12.98
C ILE A 26 -12.00 3.35 11.66
N PRO A 27 -12.29 2.58 10.58
CA PRO A 27 -12.61 3.18 9.28
C PRO A 27 -13.86 4.02 9.31
N ALA A 28 -13.79 5.16 8.63
CA ALA A 28 -14.95 5.99 8.37
C ALA A 28 -15.93 5.25 7.43
N SER A 29 -17.19 5.73 7.39
CA SER A 29 -18.21 5.18 6.51
C SER A 29 -17.73 5.18 5.04
N GLY A 30 -17.96 4.10 4.33
CA GLY A 30 -17.60 3.95 2.92
C GLY A 30 -16.19 3.44 2.67
N ILE A 31 -15.32 3.45 3.67
CA ILE A 31 -13.93 2.98 3.52
C ILE A 31 -13.89 1.45 3.36
N HIS A 32 -14.80 0.73 3.98
CA HIS A 32 -14.82 -0.73 3.96
C HIS A 32 -14.82 -1.32 2.53
N LEU A 33 -15.64 -0.75 1.65
CA LEU A 33 -15.71 -1.20 0.25
C LEU A 33 -14.39 -0.96 -0.48
N ARG A 34 -13.72 0.15 -0.19
CA ARG A 34 -12.42 0.44 -0.78
C ARG A 34 -11.36 -0.53 -0.27
N LEU A 35 -11.41 -0.87 1.01
CA LEU A 35 -10.49 -1.86 1.58
C LEU A 35 -10.71 -3.25 0.98
N GLU A 36 -11.95 -3.63 0.67
CA GLU A 36 -12.23 -4.87 -0.04
C GLU A 36 -11.56 -4.88 -1.42
N ARG A 37 -11.69 -3.79 -2.17
CA ARG A 37 -11.05 -3.66 -3.48
C ARG A 37 -9.53 -3.69 -3.39
N LEU A 38 -8.97 -3.00 -2.39
CA LEU A 38 -7.54 -3.02 -2.12
C LEU A 38 -7.07 -4.44 -1.80
N ALA A 39 -7.80 -5.15 -0.93
CA ALA A 39 -7.48 -6.53 -0.57
C ALA A 39 -7.52 -7.46 -1.78
N GLU A 40 -8.47 -7.28 -2.69
CA GLU A 40 -8.54 -8.06 -3.93
C GLU A 40 -7.33 -7.82 -4.82
N THR A 41 -6.86 -6.57 -4.92
CA THR A 41 -5.63 -6.26 -5.64
C THR A 41 -4.43 -6.91 -4.94
N MET A 42 -4.39 -6.88 -3.61
CA MET A 42 -3.32 -7.53 -2.86
C MET A 42 -3.36 -9.06 -3.00
N ASP A 43 -4.53 -9.67 -3.24
CA ASP A 43 -4.62 -11.08 -3.59
C ASP A 43 -3.88 -11.36 -4.91
N GLU A 44 -4.04 -10.48 -5.91
CA GLU A 44 -3.32 -10.61 -7.17
C GLU A 44 -1.81 -10.48 -6.96
N VAL A 45 -1.39 -9.57 -6.10
CA VAL A 45 0.03 -9.41 -5.74
C VAL A 45 0.54 -10.69 -5.07
N ARG A 46 -0.24 -11.22 -4.12
CA ARG A 46 0.12 -12.47 -3.41
C ARG A 46 0.29 -13.64 -4.38
N GLU A 47 -0.60 -13.77 -5.34
CA GLU A 47 -0.52 -14.85 -6.34
C GLU A 47 0.66 -14.64 -7.29
N LEU A 48 0.90 -13.40 -7.72
CA LEU A 48 2.03 -13.06 -8.58
C LEU A 48 3.37 -13.42 -7.92
N LEU A 49 3.54 -13.03 -6.65
CA LEU A 49 4.80 -13.22 -5.92
C LEU A 49 4.97 -14.65 -5.39
N GLY A 50 3.88 -15.38 -5.20
CA GLY A 50 3.90 -16.76 -4.75
C GLY A 50 4.38 -16.97 -3.31
N HIS A 51 4.48 -15.91 -2.52
CA HIS A 51 4.96 -15.94 -1.15
C HIS A 51 4.12 -15.01 -0.27
N PRO A 52 4.13 -15.22 1.05
CA PRO A 52 3.36 -14.36 1.95
C PRO A 52 3.70 -12.88 1.81
N VAL A 53 2.65 -12.08 1.72
CA VAL A 53 2.73 -10.62 1.68
C VAL A 53 2.34 -10.08 3.04
N ILE A 54 3.17 -9.24 3.63
CA ILE A 54 2.97 -8.67 4.95
C ILE A 54 2.60 -7.20 4.78
N ILE A 55 1.37 -6.85 5.18
CA ILE A 55 0.93 -5.46 5.16
C ILE A 55 1.57 -4.74 6.36
N THR A 56 2.31 -3.69 6.11
CA THR A 56 2.96 -2.90 7.16
C THR A 56 2.19 -1.61 7.48
N SER A 57 1.41 -1.11 6.53
CA SER A 57 0.52 0.03 6.75
C SER A 57 -0.62 -0.02 5.73
N GLY A 58 -1.85 -0.04 6.21
CA GLY A 58 -3.03 0.02 5.36
C GLY A 58 -3.78 1.32 5.55
N TYR A 59 -5.04 1.24 6.02
CA TYR A 59 -5.83 2.42 6.30
C TYR A 59 -5.26 3.23 7.46
N ARG A 60 -5.31 4.55 7.32
CA ARG A 60 -5.03 5.50 8.40
C ARG A 60 -6.19 6.47 8.54
N SER A 61 -6.71 6.60 9.75
CA SER A 61 -7.66 7.67 10.06
C SER A 61 -6.97 9.03 9.86
N GLU A 62 -7.76 10.08 9.67
CA GLU A 62 -7.19 11.42 9.49
C GLU A 62 -6.31 11.82 10.68
N ALA A 63 -6.76 11.52 11.91
CA ALA A 63 -6.01 11.81 13.12
C ALA A 63 -4.68 11.06 13.16
N LEU A 64 -4.69 9.77 12.82
CA LEU A 64 -3.47 8.97 12.77
C LEU A 64 -2.53 9.49 11.69
N ASN A 65 -3.06 9.83 10.52
CA ASN A 65 -2.27 10.36 9.42
C ASN A 65 -1.54 11.64 9.81
N ARG A 66 -2.23 12.55 10.51
CA ARG A 66 -1.60 13.77 11.03
C ARG A 66 -0.49 13.45 12.02
N ALA A 67 -0.75 12.50 12.92
CA ALA A 67 0.19 12.14 13.98
C ALA A 67 1.50 11.54 13.43
N VAL A 68 1.44 10.80 12.32
CA VAL A 68 2.62 10.20 11.69
C VAL A 68 3.23 11.08 10.60
N GLY A 69 2.72 12.29 10.41
CA GLY A 69 3.26 13.25 9.43
C GLY A 69 2.90 12.95 7.98
N GLY A 70 1.83 12.22 7.73
CA GLY A 70 1.36 11.94 6.38
C GLY A 70 0.73 13.17 5.74
N VAL A 71 0.74 13.20 4.40
CA VAL A 71 0.10 14.28 3.65
C VAL A 71 -1.43 14.15 3.73
N LYS A 72 -2.14 15.29 3.71
CA LYS A 72 -3.61 15.32 3.81
C LYS A 72 -4.31 14.51 2.72
N THR A 73 -3.71 14.46 1.53
CA THR A 73 -4.25 13.77 0.36
C THR A 73 -3.81 12.33 0.26
N SER A 74 -3.25 11.77 1.33
CA SER A 74 -2.75 10.39 1.33
C SER A 74 -3.83 9.39 0.95
N ASP A 75 -3.48 8.46 0.05
CA ASP A 75 -4.36 7.36 -0.33
C ASP A 75 -4.62 6.38 0.83
N HIS A 76 -3.75 6.34 1.83
CA HIS A 76 -3.98 5.55 3.05
C HIS A 76 -5.23 6.04 3.80
N VAL A 77 -5.45 7.34 3.84
CA VAL A 77 -6.65 7.92 4.48
C VAL A 77 -7.93 7.56 3.72
N LYS A 78 -7.80 7.35 2.42
CA LYS A 78 -8.94 7.03 1.55
C LYS A 78 -9.25 5.52 1.52
N GLY A 79 -8.42 4.68 2.14
CA GLY A 79 -8.55 3.23 2.06
C GLY A 79 -8.12 2.66 0.71
N LEU A 80 -7.27 3.37 -0.02
CA LEU A 80 -6.87 3.02 -1.37
C LEU A 80 -5.41 2.57 -1.48
N ALA A 81 -4.65 2.60 -0.40
CA ALA A 81 -3.23 2.28 -0.43
C ALA A 81 -2.81 1.33 0.67
N ALA A 82 -1.79 0.53 0.37
CA ALA A 82 -1.11 -0.32 1.32
C ALA A 82 0.39 -0.23 1.12
N ASP A 83 1.11 -0.24 2.23
CA ASP A 83 2.55 -0.47 2.26
C ASP A 83 2.76 -1.92 2.67
N PHE A 84 3.67 -2.62 2.03
CA PHE A 84 3.88 -4.03 2.29
C PHE A 84 5.30 -4.48 1.97
N ILE A 85 5.64 -5.65 2.48
CA ILE A 85 6.88 -6.36 2.16
C ILE A 85 6.56 -7.80 1.78
N CYS A 86 7.44 -8.41 1.01
CA CYS A 86 7.37 -9.83 0.68
C CYS A 86 8.78 -10.41 0.74
N PRO A 87 9.31 -10.60 1.96
CA PRO A 87 10.74 -10.95 2.14
C PRO A 87 11.17 -12.22 1.43
N ARG A 88 10.27 -13.20 1.33
CA ARG A 88 10.60 -14.48 0.69
C ARG A 88 10.70 -14.36 -0.84
N PHE A 89 10.10 -13.34 -1.43
CA PHE A 89 10.25 -13.05 -2.85
C PHE A 89 11.51 -12.25 -3.12
N GLY A 90 11.73 -11.21 -2.34
CA GLY A 90 12.89 -10.34 -2.47
C GLY A 90 12.66 -8.94 -1.92
N PRO A 91 13.66 -8.05 -2.11
CA PRO A 91 13.53 -6.67 -1.66
C PRO A 91 12.50 -5.88 -2.47
N PRO A 92 12.04 -4.72 -1.98
CA PRO A 92 11.04 -3.90 -2.68
C PRO A 92 11.37 -3.57 -4.14
N ALA A 93 12.63 -3.36 -4.48
CA ALA A 93 13.02 -3.10 -5.88
C ALA A 93 12.59 -4.25 -6.80
N VAL A 94 12.78 -5.50 -6.37
CA VAL A 94 12.42 -6.70 -7.13
C VAL A 94 10.91 -6.91 -7.15
N VAL A 95 10.26 -6.67 -6.01
CA VAL A 95 8.79 -6.73 -5.89
C VAL A 95 8.14 -5.74 -6.84
N CYS A 96 8.61 -4.49 -6.84
CA CYS A 96 8.07 -3.45 -7.73
C CYS A 96 8.26 -3.80 -9.20
N GLN A 97 9.40 -4.36 -9.58
CA GLN A 97 9.62 -4.81 -10.96
C GLN A 97 8.60 -5.87 -11.38
N ALA A 98 8.36 -6.85 -10.52
CA ALA A 98 7.41 -7.92 -10.80
C ALA A 98 5.99 -7.35 -11.01
N ILE A 99 5.55 -6.44 -10.15
CA ILE A 99 4.23 -5.82 -10.26
C ILE A 99 4.13 -4.93 -11.49
N ARG A 100 5.14 -4.11 -11.75
CA ARG A 100 5.20 -3.24 -12.93
C ARG A 100 5.06 -4.06 -14.22
N ASP A 101 5.74 -5.20 -14.29
CA ASP A 101 5.78 -6.03 -15.49
C ASP A 101 4.57 -6.97 -15.60
N SER A 102 3.67 -6.95 -14.61
CA SER A 102 2.44 -7.71 -14.58
C SER A 102 1.28 -6.93 -15.20
N GLN A 103 0.09 -7.55 -15.21
CA GLN A 103 -1.14 -6.90 -15.65
C GLN A 103 -1.98 -6.36 -14.48
N ILE A 104 -1.43 -6.39 -13.27
CA ILE A 104 -2.15 -5.88 -12.08
C ILE A 104 -2.43 -4.39 -12.27
N GLN A 105 -3.69 -4.01 -12.04
CA GLN A 105 -4.10 -2.61 -12.11
C GLN A 105 -3.73 -1.89 -10.82
N PHE A 106 -3.03 -0.76 -10.98
CA PHE A 106 -2.72 0.13 -9.85
C PHE A 106 -2.67 1.56 -10.37
N ARG A 107 -2.89 2.53 -9.51
CA ARG A 107 -2.73 3.94 -9.84
C ARG A 107 -1.30 4.38 -9.58
N GLN A 108 -0.70 3.88 -8.50
CA GLN A 108 0.65 4.27 -8.09
C GLN A 108 1.37 3.09 -7.45
N LEU A 109 2.63 2.93 -7.80
CA LEU A 109 3.52 1.91 -7.25
C LEU A 109 4.85 2.58 -6.93
N ILE A 110 5.29 2.50 -5.67
CA ILE A 110 6.50 3.18 -5.23
C ILE A 110 7.43 2.23 -4.49
N ASN A 111 8.70 2.21 -4.91
CA ASN A 111 9.76 1.63 -4.09
C ASN A 111 10.18 2.69 -3.06
N GLU A 112 9.85 2.48 -1.80
CA GLU A 112 10.17 3.44 -0.74
C GLU A 112 11.39 2.99 0.04
N PHE A 113 12.52 3.64 -0.25
CA PHE A 113 13.82 3.45 0.40
C PHE A 113 14.37 2.02 0.31
N ASN A 114 13.85 1.23 -0.63
CA ASN A 114 14.10 -0.21 -0.72
C ASN A 114 13.80 -0.96 0.60
N LYS A 115 12.88 -0.41 1.39
CA LYS A 115 12.44 -0.99 2.67
C LYS A 115 11.02 -1.54 2.61
N TRP A 116 10.14 -0.91 1.84
CA TRP A 116 8.79 -1.41 1.59
C TRP A 116 8.29 -0.94 0.23
N THR A 117 7.23 -1.57 -0.24
CA THR A 117 6.52 -1.19 -1.46
C THR A 117 5.23 -0.52 -1.09
N HIS A 118 4.95 0.62 -1.71
CA HIS A 118 3.67 1.31 -1.62
C HIS A 118 2.87 1.04 -2.89
N ILE A 119 1.62 0.61 -2.75
CA ILE A 119 0.70 0.45 -3.87
C ILE A 119 -0.61 1.17 -3.57
N ALA A 120 -1.11 1.91 -4.55
CA ALA A 120 -2.41 2.56 -4.47
C ALA A 120 -3.27 2.09 -5.64
N ILE A 121 -4.55 1.79 -5.36
CA ILE A 121 -5.50 1.37 -6.37
C ILE A 121 -6.24 2.58 -6.94
N PRO A 122 -6.80 2.48 -8.16
CA PRO A 122 -7.62 3.55 -8.73
C PRO A 122 -8.88 3.78 -7.90
N LEU A 123 -9.27 5.06 -7.74
CA LEU A 123 -10.55 5.40 -7.12
C LEU A 123 -11.72 5.02 -8.03
N SER A 124 -11.53 5.13 -9.33
CA SER A 124 -12.55 4.94 -10.35
C SER A 124 -12.01 4.05 -11.46
N PRO A 125 -12.86 3.22 -12.12
CA PRO A 125 -12.44 2.45 -13.29
C PRO A 125 -11.90 3.29 -14.45
N ASP A 126 -12.23 4.57 -14.49
CA ASP A 126 -11.76 5.49 -15.53
C ASP A 126 -10.30 5.92 -15.31
N ASP A 127 -9.78 5.73 -14.11
CA ASP A 127 -8.39 6.04 -13.81
C ASP A 127 -7.51 4.86 -14.24
N THR A 128 -6.92 4.97 -15.42
CA THR A 128 -6.09 3.92 -16.01
C THR A 128 -4.59 4.20 -15.88
N GLY A 129 -4.22 5.28 -15.19
CA GLY A 129 -2.82 5.61 -14.98
C GLY A 129 -2.11 4.52 -14.17
N ARG A 130 -0.83 4.31 -14.46
CA ARG A 130 0.04 3.38 -13.73
C ARG A 130 1.36 4.10 -13.47
N GLU A 131 1.40 4.91 -12.43
CA GLU A 131 2.59 5.66 -12.08
C GLU A 131 3.54 4.79 -11.27
N VAL A 132 4.80 4.71 -11.70
CA VAL A 132 5.85 3.96 -11.00
C VAL A 132 6.94 4.93 -10.58
N LEU A 133 7.23 4.95 -9.28
CA LEU A 133 8.18 5.88 -8.68
C LEU A 133 9.13 5.14 -7.74
N SER A 134 10.21 5.81 -7.40
CA SER A 134 11.10 5.42 -6.31
C SER A 134 11.43 6.63 -5.46
N THR A 135 11.67 6.42 -4.17
CA THR A 135 12.21 7.46 -3.30
C THR A 135 13.35 6.88 -2.48
N PHE A 136 14.47 7.61 -2.43
CA PHE A 136 15.65 7.23 -1.64
C PHE A 136 16.02 8.34 -0.66
N THR A 137 15.45 9.52 -0.85
CA THR A 137 15.59 10.67 0.05
C THR A 137 14.20 11.16 0.42
N PRO A 138 13.89 11.38 1.71
CA PRO A 138 12.54 11.80 2.11
C PRO A 138 12.05 13.00 1.31
N GLY A 139 10.81 12.90 0.80
CA GLY A 139 10.16 13.97 0.04
C GLY A 139 10.57 14.10 -1.42
N ILE A 140 11.55 13.32 -1.87
CA ILE A 140 12.03 13.37 -3.26
C ILE A 140 11.68 12.06 -3.97
N TYR A 141 10.85 12.14 -5.01
CA TYR A 141 10.42 11.00 -5.81
C TYR A 141 11.01 11.09 -7.20
N VAL A 142 11.52 9.96 -7.70
CA VAL A 142 12.07 9.87 -9.05
C VAL A 142 11.25 8.87 -9.87
N PRO A 143 11.05 9.10 -11.18
CA PRO A 143 10.29 8.20 -12.02
C PRO A 143 10.97 6.84 -12.17
N GLY A 144 10.15 5.78 -12.22
CA GLY A 144 10.61 4.44 -12.48
C GLY A 144 11.28 3.77 -11.30
N LEU A 145 12.06 2.74 -11.60
CA LEU A 145 12.74 1.90 -10.62
C LEU A 145 14.26 1.89 -10.88
N PRO A 146 14.93 3.03 -10.74
CA PRO A 146 16.38 3.08 -10.96
C PRO A 146 17.12 2.28 -9.90
N ILE A 147 18.30 1.75 -10.26
CA ILE A 147 19.19 1.11 -9.31
C ILE A 147 19.82 2.22 -8.46
N HIS A 148 19.64 2.10 -7.15
CA HIS A 148 20.28 3.03 -6.21
C HIS A 148 21.65 2.46 -5.82
N ALA A 149 22.67 3.17 -6.20
CA ALA A 149 24.05 2.79 -5.88
C ALA A 149 24.40 3.13 -4.43
#